data_f3929cdc418b45d5655d424b1779fb27
#
_entry.id   f3929cdc418b45d5655d424b1779fb27
#
_cell.length_a   1.000
_cell.length_b   1.000
_cell.length_c   1.000
_cell.angle_alpha   90.00
_cell.angle_beta   90.00
_cell.angle_gamma   90.00
#
_symmetry.space_group_name_H-M   'P 1'
#
loop_
_entity.id
_entity.type
_entity.pdbx_description
1 polymer ?
#
loop_
_entity_poly.entity_id
_entity_poly.type
_entity_poly.pdbx_seq_one_letter_code
_entity_poly.pdbx_strand_id
1 'polypeptide(L)'
;MKVCFLFVILFFFISNADAETIKVRASQSKFDSTHDYYIGLIKLAYKKINKPITVEYAPYMVQERALSEMQAGRLIDLYWAGSNVERESKLGFVPIPLVKGLLGYRVFTINKKYQSEFLEVNSLKDLNGIPLCQGQHWPDTDILLASGLNVVPNMVYENMFRQVYSGRCKAFPRGINEGYSEVESRQKVMPELMVFDDLILHYPFPMYFFTHKENKKLINNLTDGLMLAIEDGSFNDYMAMHPATRHLFPLSKWSSKTIITIENPFLSNNAEFKNPKLWVDLKRKN
;
A
#
# COMPACT_ATOMS: atom_id res chain seq x y z
N MET A 1 -12.64 -71.87 22.16
CA MET A 1 -12.28 -70.82 21.20
C MET A 1 -12.25 -69.49 21.90
N LYS A 2 -11.08 -68.94 22.20
CA LYS A 2 -10.92 -67.59 22.79
C LYS A 2 -10.63 -66.64 21.65
N VAL A 3 -11.55 -65.69 21.37
CA VAL A 3 -11.37 -64.64 20.37
C VAL A 3 -10.66 -63.49 21.07
N CYS A 4 -9.40 -63.22 20.66
CA CYS A 4 -8.61 -62.08 21.12
C CYS A 4 -9.02 -60.84 20.24
N PHE A 5 -9.66 -59.85 20.81
CA PHE A 5 -9.90 -58.54 20.15
C PHE A 5 -8.63 -57.71 20.24
N LEU A 6 -8.00 -57.48 19.11
CA LEU A 6 -6.84 -56.57 18.99
C LEU A 6 -7.35 -55.15 18.85
N PHE A 7 -7.19 -54.32 19.89
CA PHE A 7 -7.54 -52.92 19.90
C PHE A 7 -6.37 -52.13 19.23
N VAL A 8 -6.52 -51.70 17.98
CA VAL A 8 -5.55 -50.81 17.31
C VAL A 8 -5.84 -49.39 17.78
N ILE A 9 -4.98 -48.85 18.63
CA ILE A 9 -5.01 -47.44 19.07
C ILE A 9 -4.30 -46.63 17.96
N LEU A 10 -5.09 -45.92 17.14
CA LEU A 10 -4.57 -44.94 16.20
C LEU A 10 -4.13 -43.70 16.99
N PHE A 11 -2.82 -43.53 17.19
CA PHE A 11 -2.27 -42.27 17.68
C PHE A 11 -2.33 -41.24 16.55
N PHE A 12 -3.28 -40.32 16.63
CA PHE A 12 -3.26 -39.08 15.84
C PHE A 12 -2.15 -38.20 16.42
N PHE A 13 -1.00 -38.14 15.74
CA PHE A 13 -0.02 -37.10 15.95
C PHE A 13 -0.62 -35.79 15.49
N ILE A 14 -1.16 -35.00 16.42
CA ILE A 14 -1.46 -33.58 16.18
C ILE A 14 -0.10 -32.89 16.11
N SER A 15 0.40 -32.73 14.90
CA SER A 15 1.54 -31.85 14.63
C SER A 15 1.10 -30.42 14.97
N ASN A 16 1.45 -29.93 16.15
CA ASN A 16 1.37 -28.51 16.44
C ASN A 16 2.37 -27.82 15.52
N ALA A 17 1.90 -27.30 14.39
CA ALA A 17 2.72 -26.41 13.57
C ALA A 17 2.93 -25.13 14.40
N ASP A 18 4.17 -24.89 14.83
CA ASP A 18 4.53 -23.63 15.47
C ASP A 18 4.14 -22.46 14.54
N ALA A 19 3.53 -21.43 15.13
CA ALA A 19 3.15 -20.25 14.38
C ALA A 19 4.42 -19.56 13.84
N GLU A 20 4.45 -19.31 12.54
CA GLU A 20 5.51 -18.50 11.94
C GLU A 20 5.40 -17.08 12.51
N THR A 21 6.51 -16.56 13.03
CA THR A 21 6.55 -15.19 13.54
C THR A 21 7.24 -14.30 12.52
N ILE A 22 6.58 -13.20 12.12
CA ILE A 22 7.16 -12.17 11.28
C ILE A 22 7.14 -10.82 12.00
N LYS A 23 8.24 -10.12 11.89
CA LYS A 23 8.42 -8.80 12.48
C LYS A 23 8.27 -7.72 11.43
N VAL A 24 7.34 -6.79 11.68
CA VAL A 24 7.07 -5.63 10.81
C VAL A 24 7.37 -4.34 11.56
N ARG A 25 7.54 -3.24 10.85
CA ARG A 25 7.67 -1.92 11.47
C ARG A 25 6.34 -1.51 12.13
N ALA A 26 6.39 -0.86 13.28
CA ALA A 26 5.22 -0.20 13.87
C ALA A 26 4.66 0.90 12.95
N SER A 27 3.42 1.31 13.16
CA SER A 27 2.74 2.37 12.41
C SER A 27 3.55 3.68 12.36
N GLN A 28 3.38 4.48 11.29
CA GLN A 28 4.14 5.72 11.07
C GLN A 28 3.79 6.81 12.10
N SER A 29 2.59 6.76 12.61
CA SER A 29 2.10 7.67 13.66
C SER A 29 0.79 7.12 14.24
N LYS A 30 0.28 7.77 15.28
CA LYS A 30 -1.06 7.46 15.82
C LYS A 30 -2.21 7.75 14.83
N PHE A 31 -1.92 8.41 13.72
CA PHE A 31 -2.87 8.73 12.65
C PHE A 31 -2.68 7.84 11.39
N ASP A 32 -1.81 6.83 11.46
CA ASP A 32 -1.61 5.88 10.36
C ASP A 32 -2.77 4.88 10.31
N SER A 33 -3.79 5.24 9.57
CA SER A 33 -5.03 4.48 9.42
C SER A 33 -4.90 3.30 8.43
N THR A 34 -3.80 3.23 7.69
CA THR A 34 -3.60 2.21 6.64
C THR A 34 -2.80 1.01 7.13
N HIS A 35 -2.08 1.14 8.24
CA HIS A 35 -1.20 0.09 8.77
C HIS A 35 -1.92 -1.24 8.96
N ASP A 36 -3.10 -1.23 9.60
CA ASP A 36 -3.87 -2.44 9.90
C ASP A 36 -4.38 -3.16 8.65
N TYR A 37 -4.57 -2.43 7.54
CA TYR A 37 -4.95 -3.02 6.27
C TYR A 37 -3.89 -4.03 5.80
N TYR A 38 -2.63 -3.66 5.83
CA TYR A 38 -1.54 -4.55 5.39
C TYR A 38 -1.30 -5.70 6.35
N ILE A 39 -1.46 -5.47 7.65
CA ILE A 39 -1.42 -6.56 8.66
C ILE A 39 -2.55 -7.57 8.40
N GLY A 40 -3.74 -7.10 8.07
CA GLY A 40 -4.86 -7.98 7.75
C GLY A 40 -4.65 -8.76 6.45
N LEU A 41 -3.99 -8.21 5.43
CA LEU A 41 -3.60 -8.95 4.21
C LEU A 41 -2.62 -10.09 4.52
N ILE A 42 -1.64 -9.86 5.41
CA ILE A 42 -0.73 -10.91 5.87
C ILE A 42 -1.52 -12.06 6.51
N LYS A 43 -2.42 -11.71 7.44
CA LYS A 43 -3.27 -12.69 8.13
C LYS A 43 -4.20 -13.42 7.17
N LEU A 44 -4.77 -12.72 6.19
CA LEU A 44 -5.61 -13.31 5.15
C LEU A 44 -4.82 -14.33 4.32
N ALA A 45 -3.62 -13.97 3.86
CA ALA A 45 -2.76 -14.86 3.09
C ALA A 45 -2.45 -16.15 3.86
N TYR A 46 -2.01 -16.04 5.11
CA TYR A 46 -1.69 -17.19 5.94
C TYR A 46 -2.91 -18.06 6.28
N LYS A 47 -4.07 -17.43 6.48
CA LYS A 47 -5.33 -18.16 6.63
C LYS A 47 -5.66 -18.99 5.40
N LYS A 48 -5.44 -18.47 4.19
CA LYS A 48 -5.71 -19.19 2.92
C LYS A 48 -4.85 -20.43 2.72
N ILE A 49 -3.62 -20.40 3.18
CA ILE A 49 -2.71 -21.55 3.13
C ILE A 49 -2.76 -22.44 4.39
N ASN A 50 -3.73 -22.20 5.29
CA ASN A 50 -3.92 -22.94 6.55
C ASN A 50 -2.66 -22.99 7.43
N LYS A 51 -1.91 -21.88 7.52
CA LYS A 51 -0.73 -21.76 8.39
C LYS A 51 -0.97 -20.72 9.48
N PRO A 52 -0.62 -21.01 10.74
CA PRO A 52 -0.67 -20.02 11.80
C PRO A 52 0.42 -18.96 11.61
N ILE A 53 0.12 -17.71 11.99
CA ILE A 53 1.04 -16.57 11.87
C ILE A 53 0.94 -15.67 13.10
N THR A 54 2.08 -15.24 13.61
CA THR A 54 2.19 -14.18 14.63
C THR A 54 2.90 -12.97 14.00
N VAL A 55 2.35 -11.78 14.20
CA VAL A 55 2.95 -10.54 13.74
C VAL A 55 3.45 -9.76 14.94
N GLU A 56 4.76 -9.50 14.98
CA GLU A 56 5.42 -8.67 15.97
C GLU A 56 5.78 -7.31 15.40
N TYR A 57 5.93 -6.31 16.27
CA TYR A 57 6.23 -4.94 15.84
C TYR A 57 7.63 -4.53 16.31
N ALA A 58 8.47 -4.15 15.33
CA ALA A 58 9.70 -3.41 15.60
C ALA A 58 9.39 -1.95 15.88
N PRO A 59 10.26 -1.19 16.57
CA PRO A 59 10.09 0.25 16.76
C PRO A 59 9.90 0.98 15.42
N TYR A 60 9.20 2.12 15.48
CA TYR A 60 9.08 3.00 14.31
C TYR A 60 10.45 3.42 13.78
N MET A 61 10.57 3.40 12.47
CA MET A 61 11.69 3.94 11.71
C MET A 61 11.19 4.48 10.37
N VAL A 62 11.89 5.45 9.80
CA VAL A 62 11.58 5.96 8.46
C VAL A 62 11.77 4.86 7.40
N GLN A 63 11.07 4.99 6.27
CA GLN A 63 11.01 3.94 5.24
C GLN A 63 12.39 3.46 4.77
N GLU A 64 13.30 4.37 4.49
CA GLU A 64 14.64 4.03 4.01
C GLU A 64 15.40 3.16 5.02
N ARG A 65 15.35 3.52 6.31
CA ARG A 65 15.96 2.72 7.37
C ARG A 65 15.29 1.34 7.49
N ALA A 66 13.97 1.28 7.39
CA ALA A 66 13.24 0.01 7.43
C ALA A 66 13.69 -0.94 6.31
N LEU A 67 13.79 -0.43 5.08
CA LEU A 67 14.25 -1.21 3.93
C LEU A 67 15.73 -1.64 4.08
N SER A 68 16.59 -0.76 4.60
CA SER A 68 18.00 -1.08 4.87
C SER A 68 18.18 -2.15 5.95
N GLU A 69 17.42 -2.07 7.06
CA GLU A 69 17.46 -3.08 8.12
C GLU A 69 16.95 -4.44 7.63
N MET A 70 15.92 -4.44 6.82
CA MET A 70 15.37 -5.65 6.19
C MET A 70 16.35 -6.26 5.18
N GLN A 71 16.97 -5.43 4.33
CA GLN A 71 18.01 -5.88 3.39
C GLN A 71 19.20 -6.52 4.09
N ALA A 72 19.54 -6.06 5.28
CA ALA A 72 20.60 -6.60 6.12
C ALA A 72 20.16 -7.82 6.96
N GLY A 73 18.90 -8.27 6.85
CA GLY A 73 18.36 -9.37 7.65
C GLY A 73 18.24 -9.05 9.14
N ARG A 74 18.01 -7.77 9.48
CA ARG A 74 17.91 -7.28 10.86
C ARG A 74 16.54 -6.68 11.11
N LEU A 75 16.18 -6.43 12.33
CA LEU A 75 15.05 -5.72 12.92
C LEU A 75 13.66 -6.03 12.36
N ILE A 76 13.47 -6.16 11.07
CA ILE A 76 12.17 -6.44 10.43
C ILE A 76 12.32 -7.49 9.32
N ASP A 77 11.30 -8.32 9.17
CA ASP A 77 11.24 -9.40 8.19
C ASP A 77 10.42 -9.01 6.96
N LEU A 78 9.44 -8.12 7.13
CA LEU A 78 8.51 -7.74 6.09
C LEU A 78 8.16 -6.24 6.17
N TYR A 79 8.09 -5.61 5.02
CA TYR A 79 7.66 -4.23 4.85
C TYR A 79 6.82 -4.06 3.58
N TRP A 80 5.90 -3.10 3.56
CA TRP A 80 5.13 -2.73 2.37
C TRP A 80 5.48 -1.32 1.92
N ALA A 81 5.69 -1.17 0.64
CA ALA A 81 6.08 0.10 0.03
C ALA A 81 5.75 0.14 -1.45
N GLY A 82 5.70 1.34 -2.01
CA GLY A 82 5.72 1.54 -3.46
C GLY A 82 6.99 0.95 -4.06
N SER A 83 6.88 0.37 -5.25
CA SER A 83 7.98 -0.34 -5.89
C SER A 83 8.68 0.48 -6.97
N ASN A 84 9.94 0.17 -7.19
CA ASN A 84 10.72 0.57 -8.35
C ASN A 84 11.76 -0.51 -8.68
N VAL A 85 12.38 -0.39 -9.85
CA VAL A 85 13.39 -1.35 -10.34
C VAL A 85 14.55 -1.54 -9.35
N GLU A 86 14.97 -0.48 -8.67
CA GLU A 86 16.07 -0.54 -7.71
C GLU A 86 15.71 -1.39 -6.48
N ARG A 87 14.52 -1.19 -5.89
CA ARG A 87 14.04 -1.98 -4.74
C ARG A 87 13.88 -3.45 -5.08
N GLU A 88 13.29 -3.75 -6.25
CA GLU A 88 13.10 -5.12 -6.70
C GLU A 88 14.42 -5.83 -7.01
N SER A 89 15.48 -5.11 -7.39
CA SER A 89 16.81 -5.69 -7.60
C SER A 89 17.52 -6.05 -6.30
N LYS A 90 17.31 -5.25 -5.23
CA LYS A 90 17.99 -5.37 -3.94
C LYS A 90 17.29 -6.28 -2.94
N LEU A 91 15.97 -6.40 -3.02
CA LEU A 91 15.11 -7.07 -2.05
C LEU A 91 14.35 -8.24 -2.69
N GLY A 92 13.88 -9.16 -1.86
CA GLY A 92 12.81 -10.08 -2.24
C GLY A 92 11.47 -9.36 -2.16
N PHE A 93 10.54 -9.71 -3.03
CA PHE A 93 9.20 -9.11 -3.01
C PHE A 93 8.12 -10.12 -3.42
N VAL A 94 6.90 -9.85 -2.98
CA VAL A 94 5.70 -10.59 -3.37
C VAL A 94 5.08 -9.87 -4.58
N PRO A 95 5.03 -10.50 -5.79
CA PRO A 95 4.65 -9.81 -7.03
C PRO A 95 3.13 -9.63 -7.18
N ILE A 96 2.45 -9.31 -6.08
CA ILE A 96 1.01 -9.08 -6.03
C ILE A 96 0.78 -7.65 -5.51
N PRO A 97 0.18 -6.75 -6.31
CA PRO A 97 -0.08 -5.39 -5.87
C PRO A 97 -1.16 -5.38 -4.77
N LEU A 98 -0.76 -4.96 -3.57
CA LEU A 98 -1.53 -5.06 -2.33
C LEU A 98 -2.84 -4.26 -2.33
N VAL A 99 -2.98 -3.31 -3.26
CA VAL A 99 -4.19 -2.51 -3.49
C VAL A 99 -4.57 -2.50 -4.98
N LYS A 100 -4.24 -3.57 -5.70
CA LYS A 100 -4.59 -3.78 -7.12
C LYS A 100 -4.23 -2.59 -8.02
N GLY A 101 -3.05 -1.96 -7.78
CA GLY A 101 -2.56 -0.83 -8.56
C GLY A 101 -3.18 0.52 -8.19
N LEU A 102 -4.15 0.57 -7.29
CA LEU A 102 -4.84 1.80 -6.90
C LEU A 102 -3.92 2.80 -6.17
N LEU A 103 -2.76 2.38 -5.67
CA LEU A 103 -1.74 3.31 -5.17
C LEU A 103 -1.30 4.31 -6.25
N GLY A 104 -1.27 3.92 -7.51
CA GLY A 104 -0.90 4.78 -8.63
C GLY A 104 -1.93 5.84 -9.01
N TYR A 105 -3.15 5.78 -8.49
CA TYR A 105 -4.15 6.83 -8.63
C TYR A 105 -4.07 7.77 -7.44
N ARG A 106 -3.65 9.02 -7.68
CA ARG A 106 -3.38 10.00 -6.62
C ARG A 106 -4.48 11.03 -6.52
N VAL A 107 -5.13 11.10 -5.38
CA VAL A 107 -5.95 12.22 -4.94
C VAL A 107 -5.06 13.22 -4.20
N PHE A 108 -5.52 14.44 -4.01
CA PHE A 108 -4.73 15.48 -3.38
C PHE A 108 -5.27 15.80 -1.98
N THR A 109 -4.45 15.58 -0.95
CA THR A 109 -4.72 16.20 0.35
C THR A 109 -4.35 17.67 0.26
N ILE A 110 -5.33 18.55 0.43
CA ILE A 110 -5.18 20.00 0.36
C ILE A 110 -5.73 20.68 1.59
N ASN A 111 -5.38 21.96 1.80
CA ASN A 111 -6.15 22.83 2.69
C ASN A 111 -7.36 23.36 1.91
N LYS A 112 -8.55 23.35 2.50
CA LYS A 112 -9.83 23.81 1.89
C LYS A 112 -9.73 25.16 1.18
N LYS A 113 -8.93 26.10 1.71
CA LYS A 113 -8.73 27.43 1.10
C LYS A 113 -8.16 27.39 -0.33
N TYR A 114 -7.54 26.28 -0.75
CA TYR A 114 -6.99 26.11 -2.09
C TYR A 114 -7.93 25.35 -3.03
N GLN A 115 -9.13 24.95 -2.60
CA GLN A 115 -10.05 24.17 -3.42
C GLN A 115 -10.38 24.84 -4.77
N SER A 116 -10.63 26.16 -4.76
CA SER A 116 -10.90 26.89 -6.02
C SER A 116 -9.73 26.87 -6.99
N GLU A 117 -8.50 26.94 -6.50
CA GLU A 117 -7.30 26.85 -7.33
C GLU A 117 -7.18 25.46 -7.99
N PHE A 118 -7.50 24.40 -7.24
CA PHE A 118 -7.46 23.04 -7.77
C PHE A 118 -8.57 22.73 -8.76
N LEU A 119 -9.72 23.39 -8.69
CA LEU A 119 -10.80 23.27 -9.69
C LEU A 119 -10.40 23.79 -11.08
N GLU A 120 -9.44 24.72 -11.14
CA GLU A 120 -8.94 25.28 -12.39
C GLU A 120 -7.83 24.41 -13.04
N VAL A 121 -7.34 23.39 -12.34
CA VAL A 121 -6.26 22.49 -12.84
C VAL A 121 -6.86 21.48 -13.83
N ASN A 122 -6.48 21.61 -15.11
CA ASN A 122 -6.97 20.74 -16.18
C ASN A 122 -5.86 20.01 -16.94
N SER A 123 -4.60 20.36 -16.67
CA SER A 123 -3.44 19.80 -17.36
C SER A 123 -2.24 19.59 -16.42
N LEU A 124 -1.28 18.80 -16.88
CA LEU A 124 -0.02 18.63 -16.18
C LEU A 124 0.75 19.95 -16.02
N LYS A 125 0.61 20.84 -17.02
CA LYS A 125 1.24 22.17 -17.00
C LYS A 125 0.68 23.04 -15.86
N ASP A 126 -0.63 23.00 -15.62
CA ASP A 126 -1.26 23.74 -14.53
C ASP A 126 -0.81 23.19 -13.17
N LEU A 127 -0.72 21.86 -13.07
CA LEU A 127 -0.28 21.19 -11.85
C LEU A 127 1.19 21.46 -11.53
N ASN A 128 2.05 21.70 -12.53
CA ASN A 128 3.47 21.99 -12.34
C ASN A 128 3.74 23.28 -11.54
N GLY A 129 2.84 24.27 -11.63
CA GLY A 129 2.92 25.49 -10.82
C GLY A 129 2.62 25.32 -9.34
N ILE A 130 2.11 24.16 -8.94
CA ILE A 130 1.63 23.88 -7.58
C ILE A 130 2.70 23.13 -6.77
N PRO A 131 3.20 23.67 -5.63
CA PRO A 131 4.16 22.97 -4.79
C PRO A 131 3.48 21.78 -4.09
N LEU A 132 3.98 20.56 -4.39
CA LEU A 132 3.50 19.29 -3.88
C LEU A 132 4.44 18.75 -2.81
N CYS A 133 3.97 18.54 -1.59
CA CYS A 133 4.73 17.82 -0.58
C CYS A 133 4.85 16.34 -0.95
N GLN A 134 6.03 15.72 -0.73
CA GLN A 134 6.22 14.28 -0.91
C GLN A 134 7.34 13.74 -0.01
N GLY A 135 7.29 12.43 0.26
CA GLY A 135 8.32 11.76 1.07
C GLY A 135 9.66 11.71 0.37
N GLN A 136 10.72 12.27 0.97
CA GLN A 136 12.04 12.46 0.34
C GLN A 136 12.63 11.20 -0.31
N HIS A 137 12.43 10.03 0.30
CA HIS A 137 12.97 8.75 -0.18
C HIS A 137 11.88 7.81 -0.71
N TRP A 138 10.73 8.37 -1.06
CA TRP A 138 9.68 7.59 -1.69
C TRP A 138 9.88 7.58 -3.21
N PRO A 139 9.66 6.43 -3.87
CA PRO A 139 9.77 6.37 -5.33
C PRO A 139 8.87 7.36 -6.06
N ASP A 140 7.74 7.74 -5.45
CA ASP A 140 6.85 8.78 -5.98
C ASP A 140 7.57 10.09 -6.25
N THR A 141 8.48 10.49 -5.36
CA THR A 141 9.21 11.75 -5.48
C THR A 141 9.96 11.81 -6.80
N ASP A 142 10.65 10.72 -7.16
CA ASP A 142 11.39 10.63 -8.40
C ASP A 142 10.46 10.63 -9.62
N ILE A 143 9.31 9.95 -9.53
CA ILE A 143 8.30 9.91 -10.60
C ILE A 143 7.74 11.33 -10.87
N LEU A 144 7.35 12.03 -9.81
CA LEU A 144 6.80 13.39 -9.90
C LEU A 144 7.84 14.37 -10.45
N LEU A 145 9.09 14.30 -9.98
CA LEU A 145 10.21 15.11 -10.46
C LEU A 145 10.51 14.84 -11.94
N ALA A 146 10.54 13.57 -12.36
CA ALA A 146 10.76 13.19 -13.76
C ALA A 146 9.66 13.72 -14.70
N SER A 147 8.46 13.96 -14.17
CA SER A 147 7.34 14.56 -14.90
C SER A 147 7.34 16.08 -14.89
N GLY A 148 8.37 16.73 -14.32
CA GLY A 148 8.50 18.18 -14.24
C GLY A 148 7.63 18.84 -13.16
N LEU A 149 7.05 18.07 -12.23
CA LEU A 149 6.23 18.61 -11.15
C LEU A 149 7.09 19.26 -10.04
N ASN A 150 6.55 20.30 -9.43
CA ASN A 150 7.18 21.04 -8.34
C ASN A 150 7.04 20.28 -7.01
N VAL A 151 8.05 19.53 -6.61
CA VAL A 151 8.02 18.68 -5.41
C VAL A 151 8.81 19.31 -4.26
N VAL A 152 8.17 19.35 -3.09
CA VAL A 152 8.76 19.76 -1.81
C VAL A 152 8.98 18.51 -0.95
N PRO A 153 10.20 17.94 -0.93
CA PRO A 153 10.45 16.70 -0.22
C PRO A 153 10.49 16.89 1.30
N ASN A 154 10.05 15.88 2.05
CA ASN A 154 10.15 15.85 3.51
C ASN A 154 10.43 14.43 4.01
N MET A 155 11.28 14.30 5.05
CA MET A 155 11.62 13.01 5.64
C MET A 155 10.55 12.49 6.61
N VAL A 156 9.75 13.37 7.19
CA VAL A 156 8.82 13.05 8.27
C VAL A 156 7.38 13.07 7.76
N TYR A 157 6.72 11.93 7.82
CA TYR A 157 5.36 11.72 7.31
C TYR A 157 4.36 12.77 7.81
N GLU A 158 4.28 12.99 9.13
CA GLU A 158 3.34 13.95 9.71
C GLU A 158 3.63 15.41 9.32
N ASN A 159 4.87 15.74 9.00
CA ASN A 159 5.22 17.08 8.58
C ASN A 159 4.62 17.45 7.22
N MET A 160 4.41 16.49 6.33
CA MET A 160 3.77 16.75 5.04
C MET A 160 2.34 17.25 5.23
N PHE A 161 1.55 16.65 6.12
CA PHE A 161 0.20 17.16 6.46
C PHE A 161 0.24 18.54 7.11
N ARG A 162 1.19 18.79 8.03
CA ARG A 162 1.38 20.10 8.65
C ARG A 162 1.78 21.16 7.62
N GLN A 163 2.61 20.82 6.65
CA GLN A 163 3.03 21.74 5.59
C GLN A 163 1.88 22.09 4.66
N VAL A 164 1.00 21.12 4.31
CA VAL A 164 -0.24 21.39 3.58
C VAL A 164 -1.17 22.25 4.41
N TYR A 165 -1.37 21.92 5.68
CA TYR A 165 -2.24 22.68 6.58
C TYR A 165 -1.81 24.14 6.72
N SER A 166 -0.50 24.40 6.84
CA SER A 166 0.06 25.76 6.94
C SER A 166 0.19 26.48 5.58
N GLY A 167 0.10 25.77 4.47
CA GLY A 167 0.24 26.33 3.11
C GLY A 167 1.68 26.41 2.60
N ARG A 168 2.63 25.75 3.25
CA ARG A 168 4.01 25.62 2.75
C ARG A 168 4.10 24.77 1.49
N CYS A 169 3.29 23.70 1.41
CA CYS A 169 2.89 23.03 0.18
C CYS A 169 1.40 23.27 -0.04
N LYS A 170 0.93 23.29 -1.27
CA LYS A 170 -0.49 23.39 -1.55
C LYS A 170 -1.21 22.07 -1.51
N ALA A 171 -0.50 20.98 -1.85
CA ALA A 171 -1.06 19.64 -1.80
C ALA A 171 -0.03 18.58 -1.40
N PHE A 172 -0.56 17.42 -0.99
CA PHE A 172 0.16 16.19 -0.79
C PHE A 172 -0.55 15.08 -1.57
N PRO A 173 0.00 14.64 -2.72
CA PRO A 173 -0.56 13.55 -3.50
C PRO A 173 -0.53 12.24 -2.72
N ARG A 174 -1.71 11.65 -2.48
CA ARG A 174 -1.85 10.38 -1.75
C ARG A 174 -2.55 9.34 -2.61
N GLY A 175 -2.20 8.08 -2.41
CA GLY A 175 -2.97 7.00 -3.03
C GLY A 175 -4.45 7.14 -2.73
N ILE A 176 -5.28 6.89 -3.72
CA ILE A 176 -6.73 6.91 -3.57
C ILE A 176 -7.20 5.99 -2.43
N ASN A 177 -6.42 4.95 -2.11
CA ASN A 177 -6.61 4.04 -0.98
C ASN A 177 -6.15 4.60 0.37
N GLU A 178 -5.46 5.74 0.39
CA GLU A 178 -4.83 6.30 1.59
C GLU A 178 -5.47 7.63 2.00
N GLY A 179 -5.61 8.56 1.07
CA GLY A 179 -5.89 9.97 1.33
C GLY A 179 -7.10 10.24 2.22
N TYR A 180 -8.19 9.48 2.05
CA TYR A 180 -9.42 9.71 2.81
C TYR A 180 -9.27 9.36 4.29
N SER A 181 -8.81 8.17 4.60
CA SER A 181 -8.62 7.72 5.98
C SER A 181 -7.53 8.53 6.70
N GLU A 182 -6.51 8.98 5.96
CA GLU A 182 -5.46 9.86 6.49
C GLU A 182 -5.98 11.24 6.85
N VAL A 183 -6.85 11.84 6.03
CA VAL A 183 -7.50 13.12 6.34
C VAL A 183 -8.48 12.95 7.48
N GLU A 184 -9.35 11.93 7.44
CA GLU A 184 -10.33 11.63 8.48
C GLU A 184 -9.68 11.50 9.87
N SER A 185 -8.57 10.76 9.96
CA SER A 185 -7.86 10.56 11.24
C SER A 185 -7.29 11.85 11.83
N ARG A 186 -7.11 12.89 11.01
CA ARG A 186 -6.54 14.20 11.42
C ARG A 186 -7.57 15.32 11.59
N GLN A 187 -8.85 15.08 11.28
CA GLN A 187 -9.88 16.14 11.31
C GLN A 187 -9.96 16.90 12.64
N LYS A 188 -9.72 16.23 13.78
CA LYS A 188 -9.75 16.89 15.11
C LYS A 188 -8.60 17.88 15.32
N VAL A 189 -7.47 17.70 14.66
CA VAL A 189 -6.25 18.52 14.85
C VAL A 189 -5.92 19.39 13.66
N MET A 190 -6.44 19.05 12.47
CA MET A 190 -6.25 19.76 11.21
C MET A 190 -7.57 19.82 10.43
N PRO A 191 -8.60 20.54 10.93
CA PRO A 191 -9.96 20.52 10.39
C PRO A 191 -10.08 21.10 8.97
N GLU A 192 -9.09 21.91 8.54
CA GLU A 192 -9.06 22.49 7.20
C GLU A 192 -8.45 21.55 6.13
N LEU A 193 -7.94 20.39 6.51
CA LEU A 193 -7.52 19.40 5.52
C LEU A 193 -8.74 18.74 4.88
N MET A 194 -8.66 18.58 3.57
CA MET A 194 -9.63 17.82 2.79
C MET A 194 -8.96 16.98 1.74
N VAL A 195 -9.66 15.99 1.22
CA VAL A 195 -9.30 15.29 0.00
C VAL A 195 -9.94 16.00 -1.17
N PHE A 196 -9.14 16.42 -2.13
CA PHE A 196 -9.60 16.89 -3.44
C PHE A 196 -9.46 15.74 -4.43
N ASP A 197 -10.56 15.26 -4.97
CA ASP A 197 -10.64 14.07 -5.80
C ASP A 197 -11.32 14.30 -7.16
N ASP A 198 -11.68 15.54 -7.51
CA ASP A 198 -12.18 15.87 -8.85
C ASP A 198 -11.08 15.75 -9.91
N LEU A 199 -9.83 15.89 -9.48
CA LEU A 199 -8.62 15.65 -10.24
C LEU A 199 -7.86 14.48 -9.64
N ILE A 200 -7.48 13.52 -10.48
CA ILE A 200 -6.63 12.37 -10.13
C ILE A 200 -5.36 12.43 -10.98
N LEU A 201 -4.21 12.36 -10.34
CA LEU A 201 -2.94 12.14 -11.03
C LEU A 201 -2.67 10.64 -11.07
N HIS A 202 -2.46 10.08 -12.25
CA HIS A 202 -2.25 8.63 -12.42
C HIS A 202 -0.89 8.32 -13.02
N TYR A 203 -0.22 7.33 -12.45
CA TYR A 203 0.96 6.65 -12.99
C TYR A 203 0.98 5.20 -12.52
N PRO A 204 1.43 4.24 -13.33
CA PRO A 204 1.54 2.85 -12.90
C PRO A 204 2.48 2.75 -11.71
N PHE A 205 1.97 2.30 -10.54
CA PHE A 205 2.75 2.26 -9.31
C PHE A 205 2.27 1.14 -8.38
N PRO A 206 2.95 -0.01 -8.36
CA PRO A 206 2.60 -1.10 -7.48
C PRO A 206 3.06 -0.84 -6.04
N MET A 207 2.26 -1.26 -5.07
CA MET A 207 2.68 -1.47 -3.69
C MET A 207 2.85 -2.96 -3.45
N TYR A 208 4.04 -3.37 -3.04
CA TYR A 208 4.37 -4.76 -2.75
C TYR A 208 4.78 -4.97 -1.30
N PHE A 209 4.65 -6.21 -0.84
CA PHE A 209 5.41 -6.68 0.30
C PHE A 209 6.85 -6.95 -0.12
N PHE A 210 7.78 -6.37 0.63
CA PHE A 210 9.23 -6.60 0.50
C PHE A 210 9.75 -7.37 1.71
N THR A 211 10.79 -8.18 1.48
CA THR A 211 11.49 -8.96 2.51
C THR A 211 12.97 -9.09 2.14
N HIS A 212 13.76 -9.73 2.99
CA HIS A 212 15.12 -10.11 2.62
C HIS A 212 15.13 -10.99 1.38
N LYS A 213 16.08 -10.79 0.46
CA LYS A 213 16.11 -11.43 -0.86
C LYS A 213 16.07 -12.97 -0.79
N GLU A 214 16.68 -13.54 0.23
CA GLU A 214 16.75 -15.00 0.42
C GLU A 214 15.57 -15.59 1.22
N ASN A 215 14.64 -14.78 1.69
CA ASN A 215 13.48 -15.28 2.43
C ASN A 215 12.39 -15.83 1.50
N LYS A 216 12.77 -16.84 0.71
CA LYS A 216 11.90 -17.47 -0.29
C LYS A 216 10.64 -18.09 0.31
N LYS A 217 10.75 -18.63 1.54
CA LYS A 217 9.61 -19.21 2.24
C LYS A 217 8.51 -18.17 2.49
N LEU A 218 8.87 -16.99 2.99
CA LEU A 218 7.92 -15.92 3.26
C LEU A 218 7.31 -15.38 1.96
N ILE A 219 8.12 -15.19 0.91
CA ILE A 219 7.66 -14.78 -0.41
C ILE A 219 6.62 -15.75 -0.94
N ASN A 220 6.92 -17.06 -0.94
CA ASN A 220 6.03 -18.09 -1.46
C ASN A 220 4.73 -18.18 -0.64
N ASN A 221 4.82 -18.21 0.70
CA ASN A 221 3.65 -18.27 1.56
C ASN A 221 2.69 -17.09 1.31
N LEU A 222 3.22 -15.86 1.22
CA LEU A 222 2.41 -14.67 0.95
C LEU A 222 1.86 -14.67 -0.49
N THR A 223 2.67 -15.09 -1.48
CA THR A 223 2.23 -15.18 -2.87
C THR A 223 1.09 -16.16 -3.02
N ASP A 224 1.27 -17.40 -2.53
CA ASP A 224 0.26 -18.46 -2.62
C ASP A 224 -1.04 -18.05 -1.90
N GLY A 225 -0.91 -17.52 -0.69
CA GLY A 225 -2.08 -17.13 0.11
C GLY A 225 -2.84 -15.95 -0.49
N LEU A 226 -2.16 -14.93 -1.01
CA LEU A 226 -2.82 -13.80 -1.66
C LEU A 226 -3.44 -14.21 -3.00
N MET A 227 -2.79 -15.09 -3.78
CA MET A 227 -3.37 -15.61 -5.02
C MET A 227 -4.66 -16.40 -4.75
N LEU A 228 -4.67 -17.29 -3.76
CA LEU A 228 -5.87 -18.00 -3.33
C LEU A 228 -6.99 -17.04 -2.91
N ALA A 229 -6.64 -15.96 -2.18
CA ALA A 229 -7.61 -14.94 -1.79
C ALA A 229 -8.15 -14.12 -2.98
N ILE A 230 -7.35 -13.93 -4.02
CA ILE A 230 -7.76 -13.27 -5.27
C ILE A 230 -8.70 -14.20 -6.07
N GLU A 231 -8.37 -15.47 -6.16
CA GLU A 231 -9.13 -16.46 -6.90
C GLU A 231 -10.52 -16.72 -6.34
N ASP A 232 -10.65 -16.76 -5.01
CA ASP A 232 -11.96 -16.99 -4.35
C ASP A 232 -12.70 -15.69 -4.04
N GLY A 233 -12.18 -14.53 -4.41
CA GLY A 233 -12.80 -13.22 -4.23
C GLY A 233 -12.60 -12.56 -2.86
N SER A 234 -12.09 -13.28 -1.85
CA SER A 234 -11.95 -12.76 -0.48
C SER A 234 -10.96 -11.61 -0.34
N PHE A 235 -10.02 -11.46 -1.29
CA PHE A 235 -9.17 -10.27 -1.37
C PHE A 235 -9.99 -9.01 -1.70
N ASN A 236 -10.91 -9.10 -2.67
CA ASN A 236 -11.79 -7.99 -3.03
C ASN A 236 -12.76 -7.66 -1.90
N ASP A 237 -13.34 -8.68 -1.25
CA ASP A 237 -14.22 -8.51 -0.11
C ASP A 237 -13.49 -7.83 1.06
N TYR A 238 -12.25 -8.24 1.32
CA TYR A 238 -11.41 -7.61 2.32
C TYR A 238 -11.17 -6.13 2.02
N MET A 239 -10.81 -5.78 0.77
CA MET A 239 -10.66 -4.39 0.35
C MET A 239 -11.96 -3.59 0.50
N ALA A 240 -13.11 -4.18 0.13
CA ALA A 240 -14.40 -3.50 0.17
C ALA A 240 -14.92 -3.26 1.60
N MET A 241 -14.54 -4.10 2.55
CA MET A 241 -15.01 -4.00 3.94
C MET A 241 -14.05 -3.26 4.87
N HIS A 242 -12.75 -3.21 4.55
CA HIS A 242 -11.77 -2.63 5.45
C HIS A 242 -11.94 -1.10 5.57
N PRO A 243 -11.90 -0.53 6.79
CA PRO A 243 -12.10 0.92 7.02
C PRO A 243 -11.21 1.82 6.17
N ALA A 244 -9.95 1.43 5.96
CA ALA A 244 -8.99 2.22 5.16
C ALA A 244 -9.29 2.23 3.66
N THR A 245 -10.03 1.25 3.13
CA THR A 245 -10.21 1.07 1.67
C THR A 245 -11.67 1.00 1.22
N ARG A 246 -12.63 0.81 2.12
CA ARG A 246 -14.07 0.70 1.79
C ARG A 246 -14.61 1.88 0.98
N HIS A 247 -14.06 3.07 1.20
CA HIS A 247 -14.45 4.28 0.48
C HIS A 247 -14.09 4.24 -1.01
N LEU A 248 -13.26 3.30 -1.46
CA LEU A 248 -12.96 3.11 -2.88
C LEU A 248 -14.18 2.64 -3.68
N PHE A 249 -15.07 1.94 -3.05
CA PHE A 249 -16.19 1.25 -3.69
C PHE A 249 -17.50 2.06 -3.68
N PRO A 250 -18.34 1.92 -4.71
CA PRO A 250 -18.09 1.17 -5.93
C PRO A 250 -17.01 1.86 -6.79
N LEU A 251 -16.16 1.06 -7.47
CA LEU A 251 -15.06 1.60 -8.29
C LEU A 251 -15.56 2.48 -9.45
N SER A 252 -16.79 2.25 -9.93
CA SER A 252 -17.41 3.03 -11.00
C SER A 252 -17.57 4.53 -10.71
N LYS A 253 -17.61 4.94 -9.45
CA LYS A 253 -17.71 6.36 -9.06
C LYS A 253 -16.52 7.20 -9.52
N TRP A 254 -15.37 6.54 -9.78
CA TRP A 254 -14.15 7.22 -10.19
C TRP A 254 -14.08 7.48 -11.71
N SER A 255 -14.95 6.84 -12.50
CA SER A 255 -14.92 6.96 -13.97
C SER A 255 -15.29 8.35 -14.49
N SER A 256 -15.95 9.18 -13.68
CA SER A 256 -16.32 10.57 -14.03
C SER A 256 -15.26 11.61 -13.67
N LYS A 257 -14.20 11.21 -12.95
CA LYS A 257 -13.16 12.12 -12.48
C LYS A 257 -12.17 12.48 -13.60
N THR A 258 -11.61 13.68 -13.55
CA THR A 258 -10.52 14.10 -14.45
C THR A 258 -9.25 13.34 -14.07
N ILE A 259 -8.65 12.63 -15.03
CA ILE A 259 -7.42 11.84 -14.76
C ILE A 259 -6.30 12.36 -15.67
N ILE A 260 -5.30 13.00 -15.06
CA ILE A 260 -4.02 13.33 -15.70
C ILE A 260 -3.09 12.11 -15.53
N THR A 261 -2.58 11.59 -16.65
CA THR A 261 -1.65 10.43 -16.61
C THR A 261 -0.25 10.88 -16.96
N ILE A 262 0.72 10.45 -16.14
CA ILE A 262 2.16 10.61 -16.36
C ILE A 262 2.82 9.23 -16.45
N GLU A 263 4.03 9.20 -16.99
CA GLU A 263 4.83 7.98 -17.05
C GLU A 263 5.54 7.70 -15.71
N ASN A 264 5.84 6.43 -15.47
CA ASN A 264 6.75 6.00 -14.40
C ASN A 264 8.00 5.38 -15.04
N PRO A 265 9.09 6.15 -15.23
CA PRO A 265 10.32 5.65 -15.85
C PRO A 265 11.11 4.68 -14.95
N PHE A 266 10.73 4.57 -13.68
CA PHE A 266 11.41 3.70 -12.69
C PHE A 266 10.70 2.36 -12.47
N LEU A 267 9.71 2.07 -13.31
CA LEU A 267 8.93 0.84 -13.21
C LEU A 267 9.75 -0.36 -13.67
N SER A 268 9.63 -1.48 -12.95
CA SER A 268 10.23 -2.73 -13.39
C SER A 268 9.36 -3.43 -14.41
N ASN A 269 9.96 -4.35 -15.20
CA ASN A 269 9.24 -5.20 -16.15
C ASN A 269 8.48 -6.37 -15.46
N ASN A 270 8.58 -6.50 -14.13
CA ASN A 270 7.96 -7.58 -13.37
C ASN A 270 6.46 -7.38 -13.11
N ALA A 271 5.95 -6.17 -13.32
CA ALA A 271 4.55 -5.86 -13.05
C ALA A 271 3.63 -6.30 -14.21
N GLU A 272 2.72 -7.21 -13.92
CA GLU A 272 1.74 -7.74 -14.88
C GLU A 272 0.55 -6.79 -15.06
N PHE A 273 0.75 -5.57 -15.55
CA PHE A 273 -0.30 -4.54 -15.68
C PHE A 273 -1.53 -4.97 -16.47
N LYS A 274 -1.40 -5.96 -17.35
CA LYS A 274 -2.50 -6.45 -18.18
C LYS A 274 -3.35 -7.51 -17.48
N ASN A 275 -2.95 -7.98 -16.31
CA ASN A 275 -3.69 -8.99 -15.57
C ASN A 275 -4.84 -8.35 -14.77
N PRO A 276 -6.11 -8.48 -15.19
CA PRO A 276 -7.23 -7.81 -14.53
C PRO A 276 -7.55 -8.39 -13.14
N LYS A 277 -7.03 -9.56 -12.81
CA LYS A 277 -7.12 -10.11 -11.45
C LYS A 277 -6.26 -9.33 -10.46
N LEU A 278 -5.14 -8.77 -10.93
CA LEU A 278 -4.14 -8.07 -10.12
C LEU A 278 -4.26 -6.55 -10.19
N TRP A 279 -4.81 -6.01 -11.30
CA TRP A 279 -4.83 -4.58 -11.56
C TRP A 279 -6.23 -4.07 -11.86
N VAL A 280 -6.57 -2.94 -11.26
CA VAL A 280 -7.79 -2.18 -11.55
C VAL A 280 -7.45 -1.04 -12.49
N ASP A 281 -8.27 -0.86 -13.52
CA ASP A 281 -8.22 0.32 -14.38
C ASP A 281 -9.49 1.15 -14.16
N LEU A 282 -9.34 2.31 -13.52
CA LEU A 282 -10.47 3.22 -13.23
C LEU A 282 -11.01 3.95 -14.46
N LYS A 283 -10.27 3.93 -15.59
CA LYS A 283 -10.73 4.49 -16.87
C LYS A 283 -11.64 3.54 -17.65
N ARG A 284 -11.56 2.25 -17.33
CA ARG A 284 -12.34 1.23 -18.01
C ARG A 284 -13.79 1.30 -17.53
N LYS A 285 -14.71 1.73 -18.39
CA LYS A 285 -16.15 1.56 -18.14
C LYS A 285 -16.43 0.05 -18.14
N ASN A 286 -16.79 -0.49 -16.99
CA ASN A 286 -17.32 -1.85 -16.88
C ASN A 286 -18.74 -1.90 -17.45
#